data_9e3bf292c6304f4b9c3a81aebb567573
#
_entry.id   9e3bf292c6304f4b9c3a81aebb567573
#
_cell.length_a   1.000
_cell.length_b   1.000
_cell.length_c   1.000
_cell.angle_alpha   90.00
_cell.angle_beta   90.00
_cell.angle_gamma   90.00
#
_symmetry.space_group_name_H-M   'P 1'
#
loop_
_entity.id
_entity.type
_entity.pdbx_description
1 polymer ?
#
loop_
_entity_poly.entity_id
_entity_poly.type
_entity_poly.pdbx_seq_one_letter_code
_entity_poly.pdbx_strand_id
1 'polypeptide(L)'
;APKGTKSFAVTVYDPDAPTGSGWWHWVVFDISKNKFTLPAGFGNAESKDAIQSITDYGKSGFGGACPPVGDKAHRYIFTVHALDVETIGLDKNSNAALVGFYLNSHAIAKASLISYFGR
;
A
#
# COMPACT_ATOMS: atom_id res chain seq x y z
N ALA A 1 5.65 -5.18 -16.96
CA ALA A 1 6.16 -4.01 -16.22
C ALA A 1 6.97 -3.11 -17.15
N PRO A 2 7.00 -1.77 -16.91
CA PRO A 2 7.79 -0.87 -17.74
C PRO A 2 9.28 -1.20 -17.68
N LYS A 3 9.98 -0.92 -18.76
CA LYS A 3 11.43 -1.04 -18.80
C LYS A 3 12.04 -0.10 -17.74
N GLY A 4 13.00 -0.58 -16.98
CA GLY A 4 13.62 0.17 -15.90
C GLY A 4 13.01 -0.09 -14.54
N THR A 5 11.95 -0.90 -14.45
CA THR A 5 11.37 -1.30 -13.18
C THR A 5 12.34 -2.17 -12.40
N LYS A 6 12.62 -1.79 -11.15
CA LYS A 6 13.51 -2.51 -10.25
C LYS A 6 12.80 -3.11 -9.05
N SER A 7 11.70 -2.51 -8.65
CA SER A 7 10.85 -3.03 -7.57
C SER A 7 9.42 -2.58 -7.74
N PHE A 8 8.53 -3.15 -6.94
CA PHE A 8 7.12 -2.76 -6.87
C PHE A 8 6.74 -2.37 -5.46
N ALA A 9 5.67 -1.60 -5.36
CA ALA A 9 5.00 -1.32 -4.10
C ALA A 9 3.51 -1.39 -4.29
N VAL A 10 2.79 -1.73 -3.23
CA VAL A 10 1.32 -1.78 -3.22
C VAL A 10 0.83 -0.98 -2.03
N THR A 11 -0.17 -0.13 -2.27
CA THR A 11 -0.85 0.61 -1.20
C THR A 11 -2.34 0.39 -1.30
N VAL A 12 -3.02 0.40 -0.15
CA VAL A 12 -4.48 0.42 -0.06
C VAL A 12 -4.88 1.61 0.79
N TYR A 13 -5.62 2.53 0.21
CA TYR A 13 -5.95 3.81 0.81
C TYR A 13 -7.45 4.10 0.72
N ASP A 14 -8.03 4.57 1.81
CA ASP A 14 -9.43 4.99 1.90
C ASP A 14 -9.48 6.52 2.06
N PRO A 15 -9.79 7.27 0.99
CA PRO A 15 -9.93 8.72 1.08
C PRO A 15 -11.23 9.17 1.73
N ASP A 16 -12.18 8.26 1.93
CA ASP A 16 -13.52 8.57 2.46
C ASP A 16 -13.64 8.33 3.96
N ALA A 17 -12.58 7.83 4.61
CA ALA A 17 -12.57 7.66 6.05
C ALA A 17 -12.79 9.01 6.74
N PRO A 18 -13.56 9.05 7.85
CA PRO A 18 -13.88 10.31 8.54
C PRO A 18 -12.69 10.83 9.36
N THR A 19 -11.58 11.09 8.69
CA THR A 19 -10.35 11.65 9.26
C THR A 19 -9.89 12.81 8.40
N GLY A 20 -8.91 13.57 8.89
CA GLY A 20 -8.38 14.70 8.12
C GLY A 20 -7.56 14.28 6.90
N SER A 21 -7.03 13.07 6.86
CA SER A 21 -6.11 12.61 5.82
C SER A 21 -6.50 11.27 5.19
N GLY A 22 -7.74 10.80 5.42
CA GLY A 22 -8.15 9.47 4.97
C GLY A 22 -7.57 8.38 5.86
N TRP A 23 -7.47 7.16 5.33
CA TRP A 23 -6.98 6.03 6.12
C TRP A 23 -6.19 5.06 5.25
N TRP A 24 -4.96 4.76 5.66
CA TRP A 24 -4.11 3.79 4.98
C TRP A 24 -4.31 2.40 5.59
N HIS A 25 -4.74 1.45 4.76
CA HIS A 25 -5.01 0.08 5.19
C HIS A 25 -3.82 -0.85 4.99
N TRP A 26 -2.97 -0.57 4.03
CA TRP A 26 -1.84 -1.42 3.70
C TRP A 26 -0.79 -0.64 2.93
N VAL A 27 0.45 -0.82 3.33
CA VAL A 27 1.59 -0.20 2.65
C VAL A 27 2.70 -1.25 2.59
N VAL A 28 3.02 -1.70 1.39
CA VAL A 28 4.09 -2.68 1.17
C VAL A 28 4.99 -2.20 0.04
N PHE A 29 6.29 -2.29 0.24
CA PHE A 29 7.27 -1.80 -0.71
C PHE A 29 8.51 -2.70 -0.74
N ASP A 30 9.46 -2.36 -1.60
CA ASP A 30 10.65 -3.17 -1.84
C ASP A 30 10.31 -4.60 -2.30
N ILE A 31 9.22 -4.74 -3.05
CA ILE A 31 8.84 -6.03 -3.65
C ILE A 31 9.74 -6.22 -4.87
N SER A 32 10.55 -7.28 -4.84
CA SER A 32 11.42 -7.61 -5.97
C SER A 32 10.60 -7.78 -7.25
N LYS A 33 11.11 -7.23 -8.36
CA LYS A 33 10.46 -7.38 -9.67
C LYS A 33 10.27 -8.84 -10.10
N ASN A 34 11.07 -9.75 -9.55
CA ASN A 34 10.99 -11.17 -9.86
C ASN A 34 10.06 -11.94 -8.93
N LYS A 35 9.54 -11.27 -7.91
CA LYS A 35 8.71 -11.87 -6.86
C LYS A 35 7.37 -11.15 -6.67
N PHE A 36 6.92 -10.44 -7.69
CA PHE A 36 5.66 -9.71 -7.59
C PHE A 36 4.49 -10.66 -7.76
N THR A 37 4.23 -11.40 -6.71
CA THR A 37 3.02 -12.22 -6.54
C THR A 37 2.58 -12.02 -5.11
N LEU A 38 1.34 -11.61 -4.91
CA LEU A 38 0.78 -11.40 -3.58
C LEU A 38 -0.16 -12.56 -3.25
N PRO A 39 0.37 -13.67 -2.70
CA PRO A 39 -0.47 -14.81 -2.34
C PRO A 39 -1.45 -14.44 -1.24
N ALA A 40 -2.53 -15.21 -1.11
CA ALA A 40 -3.49 -15.03 -0.04
C ALA A 40 -2.78 -15.05 1.32
N GLY A 41 -3.10 -14.06 2.17
CA GLY A 41 -2.48 -13.94 3.48
C GLY A 41 -1.16 -13.18 3.52
N PHE A 42 -0.62 -12.74 2.38
CA PHE A 42 0.65 -11.99 2.35
C PHE A 42 0.61 -10.79 3.29
N GLY A 43 -0.48 -10.02 3.29
CA GLY A 43 -0.61 -8.82 4.12
C GLY A 43 -0.69 -9.11 5.63
N ASN A 44 -0.87 -10.35 6.03
CA ASN A 44 -0.97 -10.77 7.43
C ASN A 44 0.29 -11.46 7.93
N ALA A 45 1.33 -11.59 7.10
CA ALA A 45 2.58 -12.24 7.44
C ALA A 45 3.75 -11.40 6.96
N GLU A 46 4.84 -11.38 7.72
CA GLU A 46 6.05 -10.75 7.26
C GLU A 46 6.68 -11.56 6.13
N SER A 47 7.23 -10.86 5.15
CA SER A 47 7.95 -11.48 4.03
C SER A 47 9.37 -10.96 3.99
N LYS A 48 10.33 -11.84 3.67
CA LYS A 48 11.71 -11.44 3.44
C LYS A 48 11.88 -10.69 2.11
N ASP A 49 10.91 -10.81 1.21
CA ASP A 49 10.97 -10.24 -0.13
C ASP A 49 10.30 -8.88 -0.25
N ALA A 50 9.73 -8.37 0.85
CA ALA A 50 9.06 -7.08 0.87
C ALA A 50 8.98 -6.55 2.30
N ILE A 51 8.75 -5.23 2.42
CA ILE A 51 8.59 -4.56 3.69
C ILE A 51 7.15 -4.07 3.80
N GLN A 52 6.46 -4.46 4.87
CA GLN A 52 5.14 -3.96 5.20
C GLN A 52 5.27 -2.94 6.31
N SER A 53 5.03 -1.66 6.01
CA SER A 53 5.20 -0.60 6.99
C SER A 53 3.92 -0.35 7.79
N ILE A 54 4.04 0.52 8.79
CA ILE A 54 2.94 0.86 9.69
C ILE A 54 1.81 1.55 8.90
N THR A 55 0.59 1.05 9.09
CA THR A 55 -0.63 1.67 8.58
C THR A 55 -1.22 2.61 9.62
N ASP A 56 -2.35 3.23 9.30
CA ASP A 56 -3.07 4.08 10.26
C ASP A 56 -3.70 3.29 11.40
N TYR A 57 -3.68 1.95 11.35
CA TYR A 57 -4.01 1.11 12.50
C TYR A 57 -2.89 1.06 13.55
N GLY A 58 -1.72 1.66 13.26
CA GLY A 58 -0.59 1.68 14.18
C GLY A 58 0.26 0.41 14.15
N LYS A 59 0.05 -0.45 13.18
CA LYS A 59 0.82 -1.69 13.01
C LYS A 59 0.98 -2.00 11.52
N SER A 60 1.95 -2.82 11.19
CA SER A 60 2.18 -3.28 9.81
C SER A 60 1.18 -4.36 9.40
N GLY A 61 1.10 -4.61 8.11
CA GLY A 61 0.23 -5.62 7.53
C GLY A 61 -1.07 -5.03 7.00
N PHE A 62 -1.89 -5.87 6.40
CA PHE A 62 -3.15 -5.44 5.81
C PHE A 62 -4.26 -5.35 6.86
N GLY A 63 -4.77 -4.13 7.07
CA GLY A 63 -5.98 -3.93 7.84
C GLY A 63 -7.19 -3.92 6.92
N GLY A 64 -8.10 -4.86 7.09
CA GLY A 64 -9.24 -5.02 6.20
C GLY A 64 -10.20 -3.83 6.21
N ALA A 65 -11.10 -3.80 5.23
CA ALA A 65 -12.11 -2.77 5.10
C ALA A 65 -13.08 -2.85 6.29
N CYS A 66 -13.23 -1.73 7.01
CA CYS A 66 -14.08 -1.67 8.20
C CYS A 66 -14.68 -0.27 8.35
N PRO A 67 -15.50 0.19 7.37
CA PRO A 67 -16.11 1.52 7.48
C PRO A 67 -17.11 1.55 8.63
N PRO A 68 -17.32 2.72 9.27
CA PRO A 68 -18.32 2.85 10.32
C PRO A 68 -19.71 2.45 9.82
N VAL A 69 -20.50 1.82 10.70
CA VAL A 69 -21.87 1.45 10.38
C VAL A 69 -22.68 2.73 10.13
N GLY A 70 -23.42 2.74 9.03
CA GLY A 70 -24.24 3.89 8.64
C GLY A 70 -23.55 4.89 7.72
N ASP A 71 -22.22 4.78 7.54
CA ASP A 71 -21.51 5.60 6.55
C ASP A 71 -21.89 5.17 5.14
N LYS A 72 -21.71 6.11 4.19
CA LYS A 72 -21.75 5.76 2.78
C LYS A 72 -20.63 4.77 2.47
N ALA A 73 -20.79 3.99 1.41
CA ALA A 73 -19.72 3.09 0.96
C ALA A 73 -18.43 3.87 0.73
N HIS A 74 -17.35 3.42 1.32
CA HIS A 74 -16.03 4.02 1.16
C HIS A 74 -15.32 3.46 -0.07
N ARG A 75 -14.50 4.29 -0.70
CA ARG A 75 -13.60 3.84 -1.76
C ARG A 75 -12.33 3.27 -1.14
N TYR A 76 -11.91 2.12 -1.62
CA TYR A 76 -10.62 1.54 -1.26
C TYR A 76 -9.77 1.51 -2.51
N ILE A 77 -8.75 2.36 -2.55
CA ILE A 77 -7.90 2.52 -3.73
C ILE A 77 -6.68 1.64 -3.56
N PHE A 78 -6.62 0.57 -4.37
CA PHE A 78 -5.48 -0.34 -4.47
C PHE A 78 -4.57 0.19 -5.57
N THR A 79 -3.35 0.55 -5.24
CA THR A 79 -2.40 1.08 -6.21
C THR A 79 -1.14 0.23 -6.24
N VAL A 80 -0.75 -0.19 -7.44
CA VAL A 80 0.54 -0.84 -7.69
C VAL A 80 1.47 0.20 -8.29
N HIS A 81 2.65 0.35 -7.71
CA HIS A 81 3.67 1.28 -8.18
C HIS A 81 4.84 0.49 -8.73
N ALA A 82 5.26 0.80 -9.97
CA ALA A 82 6.52 0.29 -10.53
C ALA A 82 7.60 1.34 -10.26
N LEU A 83 8.67 0.94 -9.58
CA LEU A 83 9.69 1.87 -9.08
C LEU A 83 11.01 1.68 -9.81
N ASP A 84 11.77 2.76 -9.94
CA ASP A 84 13.08 2.78 -10.59
C ASP A 84 14.24 2.44 -9.64
N VAL A 85 13.94 2.04 -8.41
CA VAL A 85 14.92 1.66 -7.40
C VAL A 85 14.58 0.29 -6.83
N GLU A 86 15.58 -0.44 -6.36
CA GLU A 86 15.37 -1.74 -5.71
C GLU A 86 14.82 -1.58 -4.29
N THR A 87 15.19 -0.50 -3.61
CA THR A 87 14.70 -0.16 -2.27
C THR A 87 14.52 1.34 -2.15
N ILE A 88 13.49 1.74 -1.40
CA ILE A 88 13.28 3.16 -1.10
C ILE A 88 14.01 3.61 0.16
N GLY A 89 14.70 2.69 0.85
CA GLY A 89 15.53 3.02 2.01
C GLY A 89 14.75 3.25 3.31
N LEU A 90 13.49 2.88 3.36
CA LEU A 90 12.66 2.99 4.55
C LEU A 90 12.45 1.62 5.18
N ASP A 91 11.83 1.59 6.36
CA ASP A 91 11.61 0.35 7.11
C ASP A 91 10.15 0.19 7.53
N LYS A 92 9.86 -0.89 8.26
CA LYS A 92 8.51 -1.21 8.71
C LYS A 92 7.93 -0.20 9.69
N ASN A 93 8.74 0.65 10.28
CA ASN A 93 8.31 1.68 11.24
C ASN A 93 8.04 3.03 10.56
N SER A 94 8.25 3.14 9.26
CA SER A 94 7.98 4.36 8.51
C SER A 94 6.48 4.57 8.34
N ASN A 95 6.00 5.82 8.52
CA ASN A 95 4.58 6.10 8.37
C ASN A 95 4.17 6.14 6.88
N ALA A 96 2.88 5.98 6.63
CA ALA A 96 2.35 5.88 5.27
C ALA A 96 2.59 7.14 4.44
N ALA A 97 2.50 8.32 5.05
CA ALA A 97 2.72 9.58 4.33
C ALA A 97 4.16 9.69 3.83
N LEU A 98 5.14 9.29 4.64
CA LEU A 98 6.54 9.30 4.26
C LEU A 98 6.80 8.27 3.15
N VAL A 99 6.28 7.06 3.29
CA VAL A 99 6.39 6.03 2.25
C VAL A 99 5.78 6.54 0.96
N GLY A 100 4.59 7.11 1.01
CA GLY A 100 3.91 7.66 -0.16
C GLY A 100 4.75 8.73 -0.88
N PHE A 101 5.44 9.58 -0.14
CA PHE A 101 6.33 10.58 -0.72
C PHE A 101 7.44 9.92 -1.55
N TYR A 102 8.11 8.90 -0.99
CA TYR A 102 9.18 8.19 -1.70
C TYR A 102 8.64 7.36 -2.87
N LEU A 103 7.47 6.75 -2.73
CA LEU A 103 6.85 6.01 -3.84
C LEU A 103 6.57 6.94 -5.02
N ASN A 104 6.00 8.11 -4.76
CA ASN A 104 5.72 9.09 -5.81
C ASN A 104 6.98 9.63 -6.46
N SER A 105 8.07 9.75 -5.71
CA SER A 105 9.35 10.24 -6.23
C SER A 105 10.02 9.24 -7.17
N HIS A 106 9.78 7.94 -7.00
CA HIS A 106 10.47 6.87 -7.74
C HIS A 106 9.55 6.09 -8.69
N ALA A 107 8.26 6.35 -8.69
CA ALA A 107 7.33 5.62 -9.55
C ALA A 107 7.51 6.02 -11.02
N ILE A 108 7.75 5.03 -11.87
CA ILE A 108 7.78 5.20 -13.33
C ILE A 108 6.45 4.80 -13.96
N ALA A 109 5.60 4.09 -13.23
CA ALA A 109 4.24 3.77 -13.62
C ALA A 109 3.42 3.43 -12.39
N LYS A 110 2.11 3.66 -12.48
CA LYS A 110 1.13 3.31 -11.45
C LYS A 110 -0.11 2.73 -12.11
N ALA A 111 -0.74 1.77 -11.43
CA ALA A 111 -2.05 1.25 -11.82
C ALA A 111 -2.91 1.17 -10.56
N SER A 112 -4.14 1.66 -10.64
CA SER A 112 -5.04 1.68 -9.50
C SER A 112 -6.34 0.95 -9.81
N LEU A 113 -6.88 0.28 -8.80
CA LEU A 113 -8.21 -0.33 -8.80
C LEU A 113 -8.98 0.25 -7.63
N ILE A 114 -10.21 0.68 -7.88
CA ILE A 114 -11.08 1.21 -6.84
C ILE A 114 -12.15 0.18 -6.52
N SER A 115 -12.26 -0.18 -5.25
CA SER A 115 -13.32 -1.05 -4.75
C SER A 115 -14.17 -0.27 -3.74
N TYR A 116 -15.47 -0.48 -3.76
CA TYR A 116 -16.40 0.18 -2.82
C TYR A 116 -16.82 -0.82 -1.75
N PHE A 117 -16.83 -0.36 -0.51
CA PHE A 117 -17.19 -1.20 0.62
C PHE A 117 -17.99 -0.39 1.63
N GLY A 118 -19.13 -0.94 2.08
CA GLY A 118 -19.99 -0.33 3.08
C GLY A 118 -20.51 -1.37 4.07
N ARG A 119 -21.11 -0.89 5.17
CA ARG A 119 -21.73 -1.76 6.18
C ARG A 119 -23.15 -1.38 6.47
#